data_b50123a79ebbcccb2a8e1a217359404d
#
_entry.id   b50123a79ebbcccb2a8e1a217359404d
#
_cell.length_a   1.000
_cell.length_b   1.000
_cell.length_c   1.000
_cell.angle_alpha   90.00
_cell.angle_beta   90.00
_cell.angle_gamma   90.00
#
_symmetry.space_group_name_H-M   'P 1'
#
loop_
_entity.id
_entity.type
_entity.pdbx_description
1 polymer ?
#
loop_
_entity_poly.entity_id
_entity_poly.type
_entity_poly.pdbx_seq_one_letter_code
_entity_poly.pdbx_strand_id
1 'polypeptide(L)'
;MAEIESWRSKAVAQDVVYPDREHLGRVLGQLRELPGLVTDVEIDRLREQYARIADGQAFLLQCGDCAELFSYCNPKQIDAKLKLTLLMSLIVIYGARLPVVRVGRIAGQYAKPRSKPTEKVRVDGEEREVLSFRGDNVNGTGLEERTPNPDRLLSAYFHSAATLNYIRSRLASGLADLHAPRSWSFQHVRSEYLQHEFERIADSISDTLDFIRAVGAEPGGAQASNTLNTVDYFTSHEALMLEYETVLTRETPRGVYDLSAHTVWLGDRTRQLDGAHVEFFRRIRNPIGVKVGPSMKPDELVQLLDTLNPEAEKGRVTLISRYGARKITELLPAHIRAVRASRHADAVIWCCDPMHGNTVPSPGNPAVKTRLFSDIVTELAASLRIHAAEGSRLGGMHLELTGDDGVTECVGGSMELSDADLARKYQTHCDPRLNYEQSLDIAFLVSEVLRARRLGHPHSENDALVHVLARSTDPAAEGK
;
A
#
# COMPACT_ATOMS: atom_id res chain seq x y z
N MET A 1 16.24 25.10 -4.02
CA MET A 1 14.83 25.49 -4.32
C MET A 1 14.55 25.59 -5.81
N ALA A 2 15.31 26.34 -6.65
CA ALA A 2 15.06 26.41 -8.10
C ALA A 2 15.06 25.04 -8.83
N GLU A 3 15.91 24.12 -8.39
CA GLU A 3 15.97 22.78 -8.97
C GLU A 3 14.75 21.89 -8.62
N ILE A 4 14.13 22.11 -7.46
CA ILE A 4 12.93 21.35 -7.03
C ILE A 4 11.72 21.74 -7.90
N GLU A 5 11.66 23.00 -8.32
CA GLU A 5 10.57 23.52 -9.15
C GLU A 5 10.77 23.29 -10.65
N SER A 6 11.85 22.60 -11.08
CA SER A 6 12.14 22.32 -12.50
C SER A 6 11.01 21.58 -13.22
N TRP A 7 10.22 20.78 -12.48
CA TRP A 7 9.03 20.09 -12.99
C TRP A 7 7.97 21.03 -13.60
N ARG A 8 7.94 22.32 -13.16
CA ARG A 8 6.96 23.30 -13.70
C ARG A 8 7.15 23.58 -15.19
N SER A 9 8.31 23.27 -15.72
CA SER A 9 8.60 23.38 -17.17
C SER A 9 8.13 22.16 -17.98
N LYS A 10 7.59 21.14 -17.32
CA LYS A 10 7.16 19.88 -17.92
C LYS A 10 5.65 19.74 -17.93
N ALA A 11 5.12 18.85 -18.78
CA ALA A 11 3.70 18.52 -18.82
C ALA A 11 3.29 17.81 -17.51
N VAL A 12 2.27 18.33 -16.84
CA VAL A 12 1.71 17.74 -15.61
C VAL A 12 0.54 16.84 -16.00
N ALA A 13 0.73 15.53 -15.84
CA ALA A 13 -0.38 14.58 -15.97
C ALA A 13 -1.27 14.63 -14.74
N GLN A 14 -2.57 14.42 -14.90
CA GLN A 14 -3.55 14.43 -13.80
C GLN A 14 -3.64 15.79 -13.07
N ASP A 15 -3.26 16.90 -13.69
CA ASP A 15 -3.30 18.23 -13.10
C ASP A 15 -4.70 18.61 -12.57
N VAL A 16 -4.70 19.45 -11.54
CA VAL A 16 -5.92 20.02 -10.94
C VAL A 16 -5.99 21.49 -11.27
N VAL A 17 -7.06 21.87 -11.96
CA VAL A 17 -7.33 23.28 -12.27
C VAL A 17 -8.10 23.89 -11.12
N TYR A 18 -7.46 24.76 -10.35
CA TYR A 18 -8.12 25.56 -9.32
C TYR A 18 -8.72 26.83 -9.94
N PRO A 19 -9.99 27.15 -9.67
CA PRO A 19 -10.64 28.35 -10.21
C PRO A 19 -9.98 29.65 -9.77
N ASP A 20 -9.52 29.71 -8.50
CA ASP A 20 -8.84 30.86 -7.92
C ASP A 20 -7.35 30.57 -7.69
N ARG A 21 -6.50 31.07 -8.61
CA ARG A 21 -5.05 30.89 -8.54
C ARG A 21 -4.40 31.75 -7.45
N GLU A 22 -4.96 32.89 -7.10
CA GLU A 22 -4.44 33.72 -6.01
C GLU A 22 -4.71 33.06 -4.66
N HIS A 23 -5.88 32.49 -4.49
CA HIS A 23 -6.21 31.69 -3.31
C HIS A 23 -5.26 30.49 -3.18
N LEU A 24 -5.03 29.74 -4.27
CA LEU A 24 -4.06 28.67 -4.27
C LEU A 24 -2.67 29.16 -3.82
N GLY A 25 -2.21 30.28 -4.37
CA GLY A 25 -0.92 30.89 -4.00
C GLY A 25 -0.82 31.24 -2.51
N ARG A 26 -1.90 31.79 -1.91
CA ARG A 26 -1.96 32.05 -0.46
C ARG A 26 -1.87 30.78 0.38
N VAL A 27 -2.62 29.74 0.01
CA VAL A 27 -2.60 28.45 0.72
C VAL A 27 -1.25 27.77 0.62
N LEU A 28 -0.64 27.74 -0.56
CA LEU A 28 0.70 27.18 -0.75
C LEU A 28 1.76 27.98 0.04
N GLY A 29 1.62 29.31 0.13
CA GLY A 29 2.45 30.15 0.98
C GLY A 29 2.35 29.76 2.46
N GLN A 30 1.15 29.54 2.98
CA GLN A 30 0.94 29.08 4.35
C GLN A 30 1.55 27.70 4.61
N LEU A 31 1.34 26.74 3.70
CA LEU A 31 1.91 25.39 3.81
C LEU A 31 3.44 25.41 3.83
N ARG A 32 4.07 26.31 3.09
CA ARG A 32 5.53 26.46 3.04
C ARG A 32 6.14 26.85 4.38
N GLU A 33 5.41 27.62 5.19
CA GLU A 33 5.84 28.06 6.53
C GLU A 33 5.64 26.98 7.62
N LEU A 34 4.84 25.93 7.31
CA LEU A 34 4.59 24.86 8.27
C LEU A 34 5.77 23.87 8.33
N PRO A 35 5.96 23.17 9.46
CA PRO A 35 6.94 22.09 9.58
C PRO A 35 6.68 20.96 8.58
N GLY A 36 7.71 20.18 8.23
CA GLY A 36 7.49 18.91 7.54
C GLY A 36 6.65 17.95 8.38
N LEU A 37 5.88 17.08 7.76
CA LEU A 37 5.10 16.06 8.46
C LEU A 37 6.00 14.93 9.01
N VAL A 38 7.12 14.68 8.32
CA VAL A 38 8.17 13.76 8.72
C VAL A 38 9.53 14.47 8.64
N THR A 39 10.59 13.81 9.12
CA THR A 39 11.94 14.36 9.10
C THR A 39 12.85 13.61 8.12
N ASP A 40 13.92 14.27 7.65
CA ASP A 40 14.96 13.65 6.83
C ASP A 40 15.63 12.46 7.54
N VAL A 41 15.75 12.49 8.87
CA VAL A 41 16.29 11.40 9.67
C VAL A 41 15.40 10.16 9.64
N GLU A 42 14.06 10.34 9.76
CA GLU A 42 13.10 9.24 9.64
C GLU A 42 13.11 8.64 8.22
N ILE A 43 13.25 9.49 7.20
CA ILE A 43 13.34 9.05 5.81
C ILE A 43 14.63 8.25 5.57
N ASP A 44 15.79 8.72 6.07
CA ASP A 44 17.06 8.00 5.93
C ASP A 44 17.01 6.64 6.65
N ARG A 45 16.35 6.55 7.82
CA ARG A 45 16.10 5.28 8.49
C ARG A 45 15.27 4.31 7.63
N LEU A 46 14.26 4.81 6.92
CA LEU A 46 13.51 3.99 5.97
C LEU A 46 14.38 3.57 4.77
N ARG A 47 15.25 4.45 4.25
CA ARG A 47 16.18 4.11 3.16
C ARG A 47 17.10 2.95 3.53
N GLU A 48 17.64 2.95 4.75
CA GLU A 48 18.46 1.83 5.27
C GLU A 48 17.67 0.53 5.31
N GLN A 49 16.41 0.58 5.76
CA GLN A 49 15.54 -0.61 5.78
C GLN A 49 15.17 -1.08 4.36
N TYR A 50 14.98 -0.17 3.42
CA TYR A 50 14.71 -0.50 2.02
C TYR A 50 15.93 -1.14 1.33
N ALA A 51 17.14 -0.68 1.63
CA ALA A 51 18.36 -1.34 1.16
C ALA A 51 18.43 -2.81 1.65
N ARG A 52 18.04 -3.07 2.90
CA ARG A 52 17.96 -4.46 3.43
C ARG A 52 16.88 -5.29 2.73
N ILE A 53 15.77 -4.68 2.29
CA ILE A 53 14.76 -5.40 1.48
C ILE A 53 15.36 -5.77 0.12
N ALA A 54 16.07 -4.86 -0.56
CA ALA A 54 16.74 -5.11 -1.82
C ALA A 54 17.77 -6.27 -1.69
N ASP A 55 18.47 -6.35 -0.58
CA ASP A 55 19.38 -7.45 -0.24
C ASP A 55 18.65 -8.75 0.20
N GLY A 56 17.31 -8.73 0.35
CA GLY A 56 16.50 -9.86 0.79
C GLY A 56 16.61 -10.18 2.27
N GLN A 57 17.03 -9.22 3.06
CA GLN A 57 17.17 -9.33 4.51
C GLN A 57 15.95 -8.80 5.28
N ALA A 58 14.95 -8.29 4.58
CA ALA A 58 13.69 -7.84 5.12
C ALA A 58 12.57 -7.98 4.07
N PHE A 59 11.31 -7.82 4.48
CA PHE A 59 10.14 -7.87 3.62
C PHE A 59 9.30 -6.60 3.79
N LEU A 60 8.79 -6.02 2.68
CA LEU A 60 7.95 -4.82 2.70
C LEU A 60 6.46 -5.20 2.82
N LEU A 61 5.80 -4.66 3.83
CA LEU A 61 4.34 -4.61 3.92
C LEU A 61 3.88 -3.16 3.79
N GLN A 62 3.39 -2.80 2.60
CA GLN A 62 2.81 -1.49 2.32
C GLN A 62 1.30 -1.64 2.15
N CYS A 63 0.51 -1.08 3.08
CA CYS A 63 -0.93 -1.30 3.07
C CYS A 63 -1.72 -0.15 3.73
N GLY A 64 -3.02 -0.05 3.41
CA GLY A 64 -3.93 0.93 3.98
C GLY A 64 -5.03 1.34 3.00
N ASP A 65 -5.57 2.55 3.13
CA ASP A 65 -6.70 2.98 2.32
C ASP A 65 -6.41 3.09 0.82
N CYS A 66 -7.44 2.90 0.02
CA CYS A 66 -7.42 3.24 -1.40
C CYS A 66 -7.28 4.76 -1.59
N ALA A 67 -8.17 5.51 -0.96
CA ALA A 67 -8.09 6.94 -0.73
C ALA A 67 -8.58 7.23 0.68
N GLU A 68 -7.77 7.93 1.46
CA GLU A 68 -8.19 8.41 2.77
C GLU A 68 -9.25 9.49 2.63
N LEU A 69 -10.16 9.53 3.61
CA LEU A 69 -11.05 10.67 3.84
C LEU A 69 -10.61 11.41 5.10
N PHE A 70 -10.85 12.72 5.17
CA PHE A 70 -10.60 13.49 6.39
C PHE A 70 -11.38 12.94 7.59
N SER A 71 -12.57 12.38 7.35
CA SER A 71 -13.38 11.71 8.37
C SER A 71 -12.73 10.46 8.97
N TYR A 72 -11.70 9.89 8.33
CA TYR A 72 -10.95 8.73 8.85
C TYR A 72 -9.88 9.14 9.87
N CYS A 73 -9.60 10.44 10.03
CA CYS A 73 -8.72 10.97 11.07
C CYS A 73 -9.41 10.92 12.44
N ASN A 74 -9.65 9.73 12.95
CA ASN A 74 -10.24 9.48 14.25
C ASN A 74 -9.62 8.22 14.91
N PRO A 75 -9.66 8.10 16.26
CA PRO A 75 -9.01 7.01 16.99
C PRO A 75 -9.42 5.62 16.50
N LYS A 76 -10.71 5.40 16.26
CA LYS A 76 -11.25 4.09 15.86
C LYS A 76 -10.64 3.62 14.52
N GLN A 77 -10.65 4.47 13.53
CA GLN A 77 -10.16 4.16 12.17
C GLN A 77 -8.63 3.96 12.15
N ILE A 78 -7.90 4.82 12.87
CA ILE A 78 -6.43 4.74 12.90
C ILE A 78 -5.99 3.50 13.68
N ASP A 79 -6.56 3.24 14.88
CA ASP A 79 -6.22 2.06 15.67
C ASP A 79 -6.54 0.75 14.92
N ALA A 80 -7.66 0.67 14.23
CA ALA A 80 -8.05 -0.52 13.46
C ALA A 80 -7.01 -0.84 12.36
N LYS A 81 -6.58 0.16 11.60
CA LYS A 81 -5.55 -0.01 10.54
C LYS A 81 -4.19 -0.37 11.12
N LEU A 82 -3.77 0.29 12.21
CA LEU A 82 -2.50 -0.02 12.87
C LEU A 82 -2.49 -1.46 13.38
N LYS A 83 -3.53 -1.86 14.12
CA LYS A 83 -3.65 -3.24 14.66
C LYS A 83 -3.59 -4.26 13.54
N LEU A 84 -4.36 -4.07 12.46
CA LEU A 84 -4.37 -4.98 11.31
C LEU A 84 -2.98 -5.08 10.68
N THR A 85 -2.31 -3.95 10.42
CA THR A 85 -0.96 -3.94 9.81
C THR A 85 0.06 -4.64 10.70
N LEU A 86 0.01 -4.40 12.02
CA LEU A 86 0.90 -5.04 12.98
C LEU A 86 0.66 -6.55 13.02
N LEU A 87 -0.60 -6.98 13.02
CA LEU A 87 -0.97 -8.40 13.02
C LEU A 87 -0.51 -9.09 11.73
N MET A 88 -0.81 -8.53 10.57
CA MET A 88 -0.32 -9.06 9.29
C MET A 88 1.21 -9.18 9.27
N SER A 89 1.91 -8.16 9.79
CA SER A 89 3.38 -8.20 9.83
C SER A 89 3.91 -9.32 10.73
N LEU A 90 3.26 -9.61 11.86
CA LEU A 90 3.64 -10.69 12.76
C LEU A 90 3.46 -12.07 12.08
N ILE A 91 2.34 -12.28 11.39
CA ILE A 91 2.08 -13.50 10.63
C ILE A 91 3.14 -13.70 9.54
N VAL A 92 3.47 -12.65 8.79
CA VAL A 92 4.52 -12.71 7.74
C VAL A 92 5.90 -12.98 8.36
N ILE A 93 6.27 -12.33 9.48
CA ILE A 93 7.53 -12.59 10.20
C ILE A 93 7.63 -14.07 10.61
N TYR A 94 6.52 -14.66 11.07
CA TYR A 94 6.50 -16.07 11.47
C TYR A 94 6.91 -16.99 10.32
N GLY A 95 6.36 -16.81 9.12
CA GLY A 95 6.71 -17.63 7.95
C GLY A 95 8.08 -17.32 7.36
N ALA A 96 8.34 -16.04 7.12
CA ALA A 96 9.54 -15.57 6.45
C ALA A 96 10.80 -15.69 7.31
N ARG A 97 10.68 -15.53 8.64
CA ARG A 97 11.79 -15.33 9.58
C ARG A 97 12.68 -14.13 9.20
N LEU A 98 12.06 -13.13 8.59
CA LEU A 98 12.68 -11.86 8.21
C LEU A 98 11.95 -10.70 8.90
N PRO A 99 12.67 -9.61 9.23
CA PRO A 99 12.02 -8.37 9.63
C PRO A 99 11.04 -7.89 8.56
N VAL A 100 9.91 -7.33 9.00
CA VAL A 100 8.93 -6.69 8.11
C VAL A 100 9.00 -5.19 8.27
N VAL A 101 9.23 -4.48 7.17
CA VAL A 101 9.18 -3.02 7.08
C VAL A 101 7.73 -2.62 6.80
N ARG A 102 7.13 -1.86 7.73
CA ARG A 102 5.72 -1.48 7.71
C ARG A 102 5.57 -0.08 7.17
N VAL A 103 4.83 0.04 6.08
CA VAL A 103 4.58 1.32 5.43
C VAL A 103 3.06 1.48 5.23
N GLY A 104 2.48 2.43 5.93
CA GLY A 104 1.04 2.72 5.82
C GLY A 104 0.73 3.57 4.60
N ARG A 105 -0.32 3.25 3.89
CA ARG A 105 -1.05 4.16 2.98
C ARG A 105 -2.00 4.96 3.86
N ILE A 106 -1.44 5.90 4.62
CA ILE A 106 -2.12 6.65 5.69
C ILE A 106 -1.39 7.97 5.92
N ALA A 107 -2.10 8.95 6.45
CA ALA A 107 -1.61 10.29 6.74
C ALA A 107 -1.09 11.03 5.50
N GLY A 108 -1.87 10.95 4.41
CA GLY A 108 -1.54 11.62 3.15
C GLY A 108 -2.16 11.02 1.89
N GLN A 109 -2.70 9.80 1.92
CA GLN A 109 -3.26 9.15 0.74
C GLN A 109 -4.64 9.72 0.38
N TYR A 110 -4.76 11.05 0.27
CA TYR A 110 -6.03 11.72 -0.05
C TYR A 110 -6.27 11.86 -1.55
N ALA A 111 -5.22 12.11 -2.35
CA ALA A 111 -5.37 12.32 -3.78
C ALA A 111 -5.67 11.02 -4.54
N LYS A 112 -6.53 11.09 -5.55
CA LYS A 112 -6.88 9.96 -6.41
C LYS A 112 -6.79 10.34 -7.88
N PRO A 113 -5.98 9.64 -8.72
CA PRO A 113 -5.98 9.84 -10.15
C PRO A 113 -7.29 9.34 -10.76
N ARG A 114 -7.82 10.06 -11.73
CA ARG A 114 -9.09 9.73 -12.38
C ARG A 114 -8.90 9.54 -13.89
N SER A 115 -9.59 8.55 -14.44
CA SER A 115 -9.56 8.28 -15.89
C SER A 115 -10.37 9.30 -16.69
N LYS A 116 -11.37 9.94 -16.05
CA LYS A 116 -12.25 10.96 -16.65
C LYS A 116 -12.37 12.15 -15.71
N PRO A 117 -12.43 13.38 -16.24
CA PRO A 117 -12.63 14.60 -15.43
C PRO A 117 -14.01 14.66 -14.78
N THR A 118 -14.99 13.97 -15.35
CA THR A 118 -16.38 13.93 -14.88
C THR A 118 -16.83 12.49 -14.60
N GLU A 119 -17.83 12.34 -13.76
CA GLU A 119 -18.51 11.08 -13.47
C GLU A 119 -20.02 11.29 -13.44
N LYS A 120 -20.78 10.23 -13.75
CA LYS A 120 -22.22 10.23 -13.70
C LYS A 120 -22.69 9.78 -12.33
N VAL A 121 -23.53 10.56 -11.71
CA VAL A 121 -24.16 10.26 -10.41
C VAL A 121 -25.67 10.31 -10.54
N ARG A 122 -26.37 9.50 -9.76
CA ARG A 122 -27.84 9.49 -9.77
C ARG A 122 -28.35 10.35 -8.63
N VAL A 123 -29.10 11.40 -8.96
CA VAL A 123 -29.69 12.35 -8.02
C VAL A 123 -31.22 12.40 -8.26
N ASP A 124 -32.01 12.10 -7.25
CA ASP A 124 -33.48 12.08 -7.35
C ASP A 124 -34.00 11.22 -8.51
N GLY A 125 -33.31 10.15 -8.85
CA GLY A 125 -33.67 9.26 -9.95
C GLY A 125 -33.13 9.67 -11.32
N GLU A 126 -32.57 10.86 -11.47
CA GLU A 126 -31.98 11.38 -12.71
C GLU A 126 -30.47 11.20 -12.72
N GLU A 127 -29.91 10.91 -13.89
CA GLU A 127 -28.46 10.84 -14.09
C GLU A 127 -27.93 12.25 -14.36
N ARG A 128 -26.98 12.71 -13.50
CA ARG A 128 -26.29 14.00 -13.66
C ARG A 128 -24.80 13.78 -13.85
N GLU A 129 -24.20 14.54 -14.75
CA GLU A 129 -22.77 14.58 -14.93
C GLU A 129 -22.16 15.65 -14.02
N VAL A 130 -21.21 15.25 -13.17
CA VAL A 130 -20.52 16.12 -12.22
C VAL A 130 -19.02 15.91 -12.31
N LEU A 131 -18.23 16.86 -11.79
CA LEU A 131 -16.78 16.68 -11.68
C LEU A 131 -16.47 15.42 -10.83
N SER A 132 -15.49 14.63 -11.24
CA SER A 132 -15.07 13.44 -10.52
C SER A 132 -14.55 13.80 -9.13
N PHE A 133 -14.86 12.96 -8.13
CA PHE A 133 -14.18 13.00 -6.84
C PHE A 133 -12.71 12.65 -7.03
N ARG A 134 -11.80 13.56 -6.71
CA ARG A 134 -10.35 13.44 -6.89
C ARG A 134 -9.57 13.27 -5.59
N GLY A 135 -10.30 13.08 -4.49
CA GLY A 135 -9.75 12.94 -3.15
C GLY A 135 -9.94 14.18 -2.29
N ASP A 136 -9.98 13.97 -0.98
CA ASP A 136 -10.33 15.01 0.00
C ASP A 136 -9.39 16.22 0.01
N ASN A 137 -8.15 16.07 -0.45
CA ASN A 137 -7.23 17.20 -0.62
C ASN A 137 -7.47 18.04 -1.88
N VAL A 138 -8.40 17.63 -2.75
CA VAL A 138 -8.77 18.34 -3.98
C VAL A 138 -10.20 18.87 -3.89
N ASN A 139 -11.16 17.96 -3.65
CA ASN A 139 -12.60 18.27 -3.64
C ASN A 139 -13.34 17.32 -2.68
N GLY A 140 -14.61 17.59 -2.41
CA GLY A 140 -15.42 16.77 -1.50
C GLY A 140 -16.18 15.65 -2.21
N THR A 141 -16.74 14.73 -1.41
CA THR A 141 -17.60 13.65 -1.88
C THR A 141 -19.02 14.14 -2.19
N GLY A 142 -19.46 15.26 -1.58
CA GLY A 142 -20.74 15.89 -1.83
C GLY A 142 -20.81 16.52 -3.23
N LEU A 143 -21.99 16.56 -3.84
CA LEU A 143 -22.18 17.09 -5.19
C LEU A 143 -21.79 18.57 -5.29
N GLU A 144 -22.12 19.35 -4.28
CA GLU A 144 -21.81 20.78 -4.20
C GLU A 144 -20.33 21.06 -3.90
N GLU A 145 -19.58 20.04 -3.49
CA GLU A 145 -18.17 20.15 -3.10
C GLU A 145 -17.21 19.67 -4.19
N ARG A 146 -17.69 19.40 -5.41
CA ARG A 146 -16.91 18.82 -6.50
C ARG A 146 -15.94 19.80 -7.16
N THR A 147 -16.12 21.10 -6.96
CA THR A 147 -15.15 22.10 -7.43
C THR A 147 -13.88 22.04 -6.60
N PRO A 148 -12.68 21.97 -7.23
CA PRO A 148 -11.42 21.98 -6.50
C PRO A 148 -11.28 23.23 -5.61
N ASN A 149 -10.92 23.01 -4.34
CA ASN A 149 -10.77 24.07 -3.34
C ASN A 149 -9.37 24.02 -2.72
N PRO A 150 -8.53 25.09 -2.84
CA PRO A 150 -7.18 25.12 -2.27
C PRO A 150 -7.12 24.88 -0.74
N ASP A 151 -8.13 25.31 0.03
CA ASP A 151 -8.17 25.13 1.49
C ASP A 151 -8.12 23.66 1.91
N ARG A 152 -8.51 22.76 1.01
CA ARG A 152 -8.42 21.32 1.26
C ARG A 152 -6.97 20.83 1.32
N LEU A 153 -6.01 21.51 0.68
CA LEU A 153 -4.59 21.20 0.81
C LEU A 153 -4.09 21.47 2.24
N LEU A 154 -4.52 22.59 2.82
CA LEU A 154 -4.19 22.94 4.21
C LEU A 154 -4.89 21.97 5.18
N SER A 155 -6.15 21.63 4.92
CA SER A 155 -6.89 20.63 5.70
C SER A 155 -6.19 19.26 5.64
N ALA A 156 -5.70 18.84 4.47
CA ALA A 156 -4.95 17.59 4.31
C ALA A 156 -3.69 17.58 5.16
N TYR A 157 -2.93 18.67 5.19
CA TYR A 157 -1.76 18.79 6.06
C TYR A 157 -2.12 18.57 7.54
N PHE A 158 -3.15 19.26 8.05
CA PHE A 158 -3.51 19.14 9.47
C PHE A 158 -4.08 17.77 9.83
N HIS A 159 -4.88 17.15 8.95
CA HIS A 159 -5.34 15.77 9.17
C HIS A 159 -4.17 14.77 9.15
N SER A 160 -3.21 14.96 8.23
CA SER A 160 -1.98 14.14 8.19
C SER A 160 -1.16 14.31 9.46
N ALA A 161 -0.96 15.55 9.93
CA ALA A 161 -0.23 15.84 11.15
C ALA A 161 -0.89 15.21 12.39
N ALA A 162 -2.23 15.34 12.52
CA ALA A 162 -2.98 14.73 13.60
C ALA A 162 -2.90 13.20 13.58
N THR A 163 -3.04 12.60 12.39
CA THR A 163 -2.93 11.14 12.20
C THR A 163 -1.53 10.65 12.57
N LEU A 164 -0.48 11.29 12.07
CA LEU A 164 0.92 10.94 12.39
C LEU A 164 1.22 11.08 13.89
N ASN A 165 0.78 12.16 14.52
CA ASN A 165 0.96 12.35 15.96
C ASN A 165 0.23 11.26 16.76
N TYR A 166 -0.99 10.91 16.37
CA TYR A 166 -1.74 9.84 17.01
C TYR A 166 -1.05 8.48 16.84
N ILE A 167 -0.59 8.14 15.63
CA ILE A 167 0.16 6.91 15.34
C ILE A 167 1.40 6.82 16.25
N ARG A 168 2.24 7.88 16.29
CA ARG A 168 3.44 7.93 17.12
C ARG A 168 3.11 7.73 18.60
N SER A 169 2.07 8.39 19.09
CA SER A 169 1.59 8.25 20.47
C SER A 169 1.12 6.83 20.78
N ARG A 170 0.35 6.20 19.88
CA ARG A 170 -0.15 4.84 20.05
C ARG A 170 0.97 3.79 20.06
N LEU A 171 1.93 3.92 19.17
CA LEU A 171 3.10 3.04 19.12
C LEU A 171 3.96 3.20 20.38
N ALA A 172 4.18 4.42 20.85
CA ALA A 172 4.92 4.69 22.09
C ALA A 172 4.19 4.18 23.35
N SER A 173 2.86 4.10 23.33
CA SER A 173 2.06 3.59 24.47
C SER A 173 1.91 2.06 24.51
N GLY A 174 2.62 1.32 23.64
CA GLY A 174 2.61 -0.15 23.65
C GLY A 174 1.48 -0.78 22.84
N LEU A 175 0.84 -0.07 21.90
CA LEU A 175 -0.15 -0.68 20.98
C LEU A 175 0.46 -1.85 20.19
N ALA A 176 1.77 -1.83 20.00
CA ALA A 176 2.54 -2.92 19.39
C ALA A 176 2.76 -4.11 20.34
N ASP A 177 2.07 -4.15 21.49
CA ASP A 177 2.16 -5.29 22.41
C ASP A 177 1.61 -6.55 21.73
N LEU A 178 2.55 -7.29 21.15
CA LEU A 178 2.31 -8.53 20.43
C LEU A 178 1.97 -9.70 21.34
N HIS A 179 1.76 -9.45 22.65
CA HIS A 179 1.67 -10.48 23.69
C HIS A 179 0.33 -11.24 23.75
N ALA A 180 -0.61 -10.99 22.81
CA ALA A 180 -1.91 -11.68 22.87
C ALA A 180 -2.36 -12.35 21.54
N PRO A 181 -1.54 -13.20 20.87
CA PRO A 181 -2.04 -13.96 19.72
C PRO A 181 -3.23 -14.87 20.05
N ARG A 182 -3.34 -15.33 21.31
CA ARG A 182 -4.46 -16.15 21.80
C ARG A 182 -5.80 -15.41 21.87
N SER A 183 -5.83 -14.09 21.72
CA SER A 183 -7.08 -13.32 21.60
C SER A 183 -7.64 -13.28 20.18
N TRP A 184 -6.93 -13.87 19.21
CA TRP A 184 -7.40 -13.90 17.83
C TRP A 184 -8.51 -14.93 17.68
N SER A 185 -9.67 -14.50 17.18
CA SER A 185 -10.79 -15.37 16.89
C SER A 185 -10.85 -15.64 15.40
N PHE A 186 -10.89 -16.91 15.01
CA PHE A 186 -11.04 -17.34 13.63
C PHE A 186 -12.45 -17.91 13.35
N GLN A 187 -13.43 -17.61 14.19
CA GLN A 187 -14.81 -18.08 14.03
C GLN A 187 -15.50 -17.61 12.76
N HIS A 188 -14.96 -16.55 12.12
CA HIS A 188 -15.42 -16.05 10.83
C HIS A 188 -14.98 -16.92 9.65
N VAL A 189 -13.96 -17.77 9.84
CA VAL A 189 -13.42 -18.64 8.79
C VAL A 189 -14.35 -19.84 8.62
N ARG A 190 -14.98 -19.97 7.45
CA ARG A 190 -15.94 -21.04 7.18
C ARG A 190 -15.28 -22.37 6.83
N SER A 191 -14.09 -22.33 6.24
CA SER A 191 -13.31 -23.51 5.91
C SER A 191 -12.63 -24.08 7.16
N GLU A 192 -13.00 -25.31 7.60
CA GLU A 192 -12.36 -25.99 8.73
C GLU A 192 -10.86 -26.17 8.53
N TYR A 193 -10.42 -26.42 7.28
CA TYR A 193 -9.00 -26.52 6.95
C TYR A 193 -8.25 -25.20 7.20
N LEU A 194 -8.80 -24.08 6.71
CA LEU A 194 -8.18 -22.77 6.92
C LEU A 194 -8.20 -22.37 8.39
N GLN A 195 -9.29 -22.63 9.10
CA GLN A 195 -9.39 -22.32 10.52
C GLN A 195 -8.30 -23.08 11.30
N HIS A 196 -8.12 -24.35 11.05
CA HIS A 196 -7.10 -25.17 11.72
C HIS A 196 -5.68 -24.67 11.41
N GLU A 197 -5.39 -24.31 10.13
CA GLU A 197 -4.09 -23.78 9.77
C GLU A 197 -3.80 -22.42 10.43
N PHE A 198 -4.78 -21.53 10.52
CA PHE A 198 -4.65 -20.25 11.17
C PHE A 198 -4.45 -20.38 12.68
N GLU A 199 -5.22 -21.26 13.34
CA GLU A 199 -5.06 -21.59 14.74
C GLU A 199 -3.67 -22.17 15.03
N ARG A 200 -3.18 -23.10 14.19
CA ARG A 200 -1.84 -23.68 14.31
C ARG A 200 -0.74 -22.60 14.25
N ILE A 201 -0.85 -21.64 13.35
CA ILE A 201 0.13 -20.54 13.24
C ILE A 201 0.06 -19.63 14.46
N ALA A 202 -1.14 -19.28 14.92
CA ALA A 202 -1.35 -18.42 16.09
C ALA A 202 -0.79 -19.08 17.36
N ASP A 203 -1.02 -20.38 17.57
CA ASP A 203 -0.47 -21.16 18.68
C ASP A 203 1.06 -21.20 18.62
N SER A 204 1.63 -21.44 17.45
CA SER A 204 3.09 -21.45 17.27
C SER A 204 3.75 -20.08 17.52
N ILE A 205 3.07 -19.00 17.20
CA ILE A 205 3.51 -17.65 17.54
C ILE A 205 3.44 -17.46 19.06
N SER A 206 2.34 -17.86 19.70
CA SER A 206 2.18 -17.79 21.17
C SER A 206 3.27 -18.55 21.89
N ASP A 207 3.51 -19.82 21.51
CA ASP A 207 4.55 -20.66 22.11
C ASP A 207 5.94 -20.05 21.97
N THR A 208 6.22 -19.45 20.80
CA THR A 208 7.50 -18.76 20.57
C THR A 208 7.66 -17.55 21.50
N LEU A 209 6.61 -16.76 21.68
CA LEU A 209 6.62 -15.60 22.60
C LEU A 209 6.75 -16.06 24.06
N ASP A 210 6.04 -17.11 24.46
CA ASP A 210 6.13 -17.68 25.81
C ASP A 210 7.53 -18.25 26.08
N PHE A 211 8.16 -18.88 25.07
CA PHE A 211 9.56 -19.35 25.18
C PHE A 211 10.51 -18.16 25.37
N ILE A 212 10.40 -17.10 24.58
CA ILE A 212 11.23 -15.88 24.70
C ILE A 212 11.11 -15.29 26.12
N ARG A 213 9.90 -15.26 26.68
CA ARG A 213 9.66 -14.84 28.07
C ARG A 213 10.35 -15.77 29.07
N ALA A 214 10.16 -17.07 28.90
CA ALA A 214 10.67 -18.07 29.85
C ALA A 214 12.21 -18.07 29.94
N VAL A 215 12.91 -17.82 28.82
CA VAL A 215 14.38 -17.73 28.82
C VAL A 215 14.89 -16.36 29.31
N GLY A 216 14.00 -15.44 29.70
CA GLY A 216 14.40 -14.10 30.14
C GLY A 216 15.01 -13.24 29.05
N ALA A 217 14.76 -13.61 27.78
CA ALA A 217 15.18 -12.84 26.61
C ALA A 217 14.26 -11.65 26.35
N GLU A 218 13.20 -11.47 27.15
CA GLU A 218 12.54 -10.18 27.24
C GLU A 218 13.56 -9.18 27.76
N PRO A 219 13.79 -8.09 27.06
CA PRO A 219 14.69 -7.07 27.54
C PRO A 219 14.19 -6.56 28.91
N GLY A 220 14.82 -7.02 29.98
CA GLY A 220 14.51 -6.65 31.35
C GLY A 220 15.07 -5.27 31.70
N GLY A 221 14.16 -4.33 31.98
CA GLY A 221 14.50 -2.97 32.41
C GLY A 221 13.83 -1.89 31.56
N ALA A 222 13.65 -0.70 32.12
CA ALA A 222 12.96 0.43 31.49
C ALA A 222 13.54 0.87 30.12
N GLN A 223 14.80 0.50 29.81
CA GLN A 223 15.44 0.78 28.52
C GLN A 223 15.24 -0.34 27.49
N ALA A 224 15.04 -1.55 27.90
CA ALA A 224 14.87 -2.70 27.02
C ALA A 224 13.40 -2.88 26.58
N SER A 225 12.44 -2.44 27.38
CA SER A 225 11.03 -2.34 27.03
C SER A 225 10.78 -1.50 25.76
N ASN A 226 11.64 -0.50 25.50
CA ASN A 226 11.50 0.36 24.32
C ASN A 226 11.84 -0.36 22.99
N THR A 227 12.69 -1.36 22.97
CA THR A 227 13.15 -1.96 21.69
C THR A 227 12.14 -2.97 21.10
N LEU A 228 11.36 -3.67 21.93
CA LEU A 228 10.27 -4.54 21.48
C LEU A 228 8.92 -3.79 21.41
N ASN A 229 8.77 -2.69 22.13
CA ASN A 229 7.55 -1.91 22.17
C ASN A 229 7.53 -0.76 21.15
N THR A 230 8.65 -0.36 20.57
CA THR A 230 8.72 0.64 19.49
C THR A 230 8.94 -0.05 18.16
N VAL A 231 7.84 -0.29 17.47
CA VAL A 231 7.87 -0.78 16.09
C VAL A 231 7.93 0.40 15.15
N ASP A 232 8.87 0.38 14.20
CA ASP A 232 8.88 1.38 13.12
C ASP A 232 7.62 1.25 12.27
N TYR A 233 6.98 2.36 12.05
CA TYR A 233 5.82 2.50 11.17
C TYR A 233 5.99 3.77 10.33
N PHE A 234 6.11 3.59 9.03
CA PHE A 234 6.30 4.67 8.08
C PHE A 234 5.00 4.95 7.33
N THR A 235 4.90 6.12 6.72
CA THR A 235 3.74 6.55 5.95
C THR A 235 4.09 6.75 4.48
N SER A 236 3.10 6.60 3.62
CA SER A 236 3.25 6.75 2.18
C SER A 236 1.97 7.18 1.49
N HIS A 237 2.11 7.86 0.36
CA HIS A 237 1.02 8.19 -0.55
C HIS A 237 1.47 8.34 -2.00
N GLU A 238 0.51 8.38 -2.94
CA GLU A 238 0.78 8.78 -4.32
C GLU A 238 1.02 10.29 -4.37
N ALA A 239 2.23 10.71 -4.74
CA ALA A 239 2.56 12.13 -4.90
C ALA A 239 1.94 12.68 -6.19
N LEU A 240 0.61 12.79 -6.20
CA LEU A 240 -0.17 13.23 -7.34
C LEU A 240 -0.19 14.76 -7.48
N MET A 241 -0.21 15.46 -6.34
CA MET A 241 -0.39 16.92 -6.24
C MET A 241 0.96 17.62 -6.10
N LEU A 242 1.69 17.81 -7.21
CA LEU A 242 3.07 18.33 -7.18
C LEU A 242 3.21 19.71 -6.50
N GLU A 243 2.17 20.55 -6.54
CA GLU A 243 2.17 21.82 -5.79
C GLU A 243 2.26 21.58 -4.27
N TYR A 244 1.50 20.62 -3.75
CA TYR A 244 1.52 20.23 -2.34
C TYR A 244 2.85 19.58 -1.95
N GLU A 245 3.35 18.64 -2.73
CA GLU A 245 4.62 17.98 -2.47
C GLU A 245 5.79 18.99 -2.49
N THR A 246 5.77 19.91 -3.47
CA THR A 246 6.83 20.92 -3.61
C THR A 246 6.92 21.86 -2.40
N VAL A 247 5.78 22.32 -1.87
CA VAL A 247 5.80 23.23 -0.71
C VAL A 247 6.16 22.55 0.60
N LEU A 248 6.07 21.22 0.68
CA LEU A 248 6.55 20.43 1.81
C LEU A 248 7.95 19.86 1.60
N THR A 249 8.53 20.01 0.41
CA THR A 249 9.92 19.61 0.14
C THR A 249 10.89 20.61 0.74
N ARG A 250 11.95 20.11 1.40
CA ARG A 250 12.98 20.92 2.05
C ARG A 250 14.38 20.50 1.60
N GLU A 251 15.24 21.49 1.46
CA GLU A 251 16.67 21.28 1.36
C GLU A 251 17.27 21.23 2.78
N THR A 252 17.95 20.15 3.09
CA THR A 252 18.60 19.90 4.38
C THR A 252 20.10 19.67 4.15
N PRO A 253 20.95 19.67 5.18
CA PRO A 253 22.36 19.32 5.03
C PRO A 253 22.60 17.91 4.45
N ARG A 254 21.58 17.03 4.48
CA ARG A 254 21.64 15.66 3.95
C ARG A 254 21.16 15.55 2.51
N GLY A 255 20.49 16.58 1.98
CA GLY A 255 19.96 16.64 0.62
C GLY A 255 18.54 17.20 0.58
N VAL A 256 17.84 16.93 -0.52
CA VAL A 256 16.49 17.41 -0.79
C VAL A 256 15.49 16.32 -0.45
N TYR A 257 14.57 16.58 0.46
CA TYR A 257 13.57 15.60 0.92
C TYR A 257 12.17 16.17 0.80
N ASP A 258 11.28 15.37 0.25
CA ASP A 258 9.84 15.58 0.39
C ASP A 258 9.41 15.13 1.79
N LEU A 259 9.05 16.10 2.62
CA LEU A 259 8.68 15.87 4.02
C LEU A 259 7.17 15.67 4.20
N SER A 260 6.43 15.42 3.11
CA SER A 260 5.00 15.10 3.14
C SER A 260 4.74 13.67 3.66
N ALA A 261 5.66 12.73 3.40
CA ALA A 261 5.64 11.35 3.89
C ALA A 261 7.05 10.74 3.85
N HIS A 262 7.23 9.57 4.47
CA HIS A 262 8.51 8.87 4.47
C HIS A 262 8.88 8.34 3.08
N THR A 263 7.90 7.86 2.32
CA THR A 263 8.05 7.42 0.93
C THR A 263 6.82 7.81 0.12
N VAL A 264 7.03 8.09 -1.15
CA VAL A 264 5.98 8.48 -2.09
C VAL A 264 6.10 7.65 -3.37
N TRP A 265 5.02 7.51 -4.14
CA TRP A 265 5.10 6.75 -5.39
C TRP A 265 4.53 7.49 -6.60
N LEU A 266 5.08 7.17 -7.77
CA LEU A 266 4.57 7.48 -9.08
C LEU A 266 3.44 6.53 -9.46
N GLY A 267 2.29 7.08 -9.80
CA GLY A 267 1.18 6.32 -10.36
C GLY A 267 1.43 5.87 -11.81
N ASP A 268 0.65 4.90 -12.27
CA ASP A 268 0.72 4.42 -13.67
C ASP A 268 0.38 5.52 -14.70
N ARG A 269 -0.37 6.55 -14.30
CA ARG A 269 -0.76 7.68 -15.15
C ARG A 269 0.20 8.87 -15.11
N THR A 270 1.21 8.85 -14.25
CA THR A 270 2.11 10.01 -14.00
C THR A 270 3.59 9.69 -14.19
N ARG A 271 3.92 8.54 -14.80
CA ARG A 271 5.27 8.00 -14.95
C ARG A 271 5.94 8.30 -16.30
N GLN A 272 5.43 9.25 -17.08
CA GLN A 272 6.01 9.64 -18.37
C GLN A 272 7.44 10.15 -18.18
N LEU A 273 8.39 9.64 -18.95
CA LEU A 273 9.83 9.95 -18.83
C LEU A 273 10.14 11.45 -18.88
N ASP A 274 9.41 12.18 -19.71
CA ASP A 274 9.54 13.62 -19.89
C ASP A 274 8.54 14.44 -19.06
N GLY A 275 7.74 13.76 -18.21
CA GLY A 275 6.68 14.34 -17.42
C GLY A 275 7.15 15.02 -16.14
N ALA A 276 6.30 15.90 -15.63
CA ALA A 276 6.56 16.70 -14.43
C ALA A 276 6.82 15.84 -13.17
N HIS A 277 6.06 14.76 -13.00
CA HIS A 277 6.21 13.88 -11.83
C HIS A 277 7.57 13.19 -11.82
N VAL A 278 8.04 12.65 -12.95
CA VAL A 278 9.38 12.03 -13.04
C VAL A 278 10.46 13.05 -12.75
N GLU A 279 10.32 14.29 -13.27
CA GLU A 279 11.25 15.38 -12.99
C GLU A 279 11.32 15.73 -11.49
N PHE A 280 10.18 15.79 -10.80
CA PHE A 280 10.12 16.01 -9.36
C PHE A 280 10.79 14.85 -8.59
N PHE A 281 10.42 13.60 -8.88
CA PHE A 281 10.88 12.42 -8.17
C PHE A 281 12.39 12.20 -8.26
N ARG A 282 13.03 12.57 -9.39
CA ARG A 282 14.49 12.46 -9.53
C ARG A 282 15.26 13.43 -8.64
N ARG A 283 14.61 14.47 -8.10
CA ARG A 283 15.20 15.51 -7.27
C ARG A 283 15.15 15.21 -5.77
N ILE A 284 14.23 14.43 -5.32
CA ILE A 284 14.08 14.10 -3.89
C ILE A 284 14.89 12.86 -3.51
N ARG A 285 15.32 12.78 -2.27
CA ARG A 285 16.11 11.65 -1.72
C ARG A 285 15.26 10.57 -1.06
N ASN A 286 13.96 10.78 -0.88
CA ASN A 286 13.05 9.76 -0.34
C ASN A 286 13.18 8.44 -1.13
N PRO A 287 13.05 7.26 -0.49
CA PRO A 287 12.73 6.06 -1.25
C PRO A 287 11.44 6.29 -2.01
N ILE A 288 11.38 5.81 -3.24
CA ILE A 288 10.23 6.05 -4.13
C ILE A 288 9.65 4.75 -4.67
N GLY A 289 8.32 4.73 -4.87
CA GLY A 289 7.64 3.68 -5.56
C GLY A 289 7.36 4.06 -7.03
N VAL A 290 7.28 3.06 -7.89
CA VAL A 290 6.85 3.21 -9.29
C VAL A 290 5.84 2.13 -9.62
N LYS A 291 4.64 2.51 -10.03
CA LYS A 291 3.63 1.54 -10.50
C LYS A 291 4.02 0.99 -11.87
N VAL A 292 4.11 -0.33 -11.96
CA VAL A 292 4.47 -1.08 -13.17
C VAL A 292 3.30 -1.97 -13.57
N GLY A 293 2.68 -1.68 -14.70
CA GLY A 293 1.49 -2.36 -15.17
C GLY A 293 1.56 -2.77 -16.64
N PRO A 294 0.46 -3.27 -17.21
CA PRO A 294 0.41 -3.79 -18.57
C PRO A 294 0.81 -2.81 -19.67
N SER A 295 0.73 -1.51 -19.41
CA SER A 295 1.08 -0.46 -20.39
C SER A 295 2.57 -0.10 -20.39
N MET A 296 3.35 -0.56 -19.41
CA MET A 296 4.79 -0.36 -19.34
C MET A 296 5.52 -1.27 -20.33
N LYS A 297 6.48 -0.74 -21.05
CA LYS A 297 7.41 -1.57 -21.85
C LYS A 297 8.66 -1.86 -21.02
N PRO A 298 9.30 -3.04 -21.20
CA PRO A 298 10.52 -3.38 -20.46
C PRO A 298 11.66 -2.35 -20.63
N ASP A 299 11.88 -1.85 -21.85
CA ASP A 299 12.90 -0.84 -22.13
C ASP A 299 12.58 0.52 -21.50
N GLU A 300 11.30 0.92 -21.51
CA GLU A 300 10.81 2.14 -20.84
C GLU A 300 11.05 2.05 -19.33
N LEU A 301 10.84 0.87 -18.73
CA LEU A 301 11.11 0.66 -17.30
C LEU A 301 12.58 0.88 -16.98
N VAL A 302 13.51 0.35 -17.78
CA VAL A 302 14.96 0.55 -17.56
C VAL A 302 15.33 2.03 -17.71
N GLN A 303 14.83 2.72 -18.73
CA GLN A 303 15.06 4.16 -18.90
C GLN A 303 14.52 4.99 -17.72
N LEU A 304 13.37 4.59 -17.19
CA LEU A 304 12.81 5.24 -16.00
C LEU A 304 13.68 5.02 -14.77
N LEU A 305 14.21 3.82 -14.59
CA LEU A 305 15.18 3.51 -13.52
C LEU A 305 16.47 4.32 -13.68
N ASP A 306 17.00 4.44 -14.90
CA ASP A 306 18.19 5.26 -15.18
C ASP A 306 17.97 6.75 -14.83
N THR A 307 16.74 7.23 -15.00
CA THR A 307 16.37 8.61 -14.67
C THR A 307 16.19 8.81 -13.17
N LEU A 308 15.52 7.88 -12.48
CA LEU A 308 15.13 8.01 -11.07
C LEU A 308 16.22 7.55 -10.09
N ASN A 309 17.11 6.67 -10.54
CA ASN A 309 18.16 6.06 -9.72
C ASN A 309 19.47 5.94 -10.52
N PRO A 310 20.05 7.06 -10.97
CA PRO A 310 21.25 7.07 -11.83
C PRO A 310 22.46 6.38 -11.19
N GLU A 311 22.55 6.32 -9.88
CA GLU A 311 23.66 5.71 -9.15
C GLU A 311 23.40 4.23 -8.79
N ALA A 312 22.25 3.67 -9.20
CA ALA A 312 21.80 2.33 -8.83
C ALA A 312 21.85 2.09 -7.29
N GLU A 313 21.42 3.10 -6.52
CA GLU A 313 21.36 3.02 -5.06
C GLU A 313 20.35 1.95 -4.63
N LYS A 314 20.78 1.04 -3.75
CA LYS A 314 19.94 -0.06 -3.26
C LYS A 314 18.73 0.45 -2.47
N GLY A 315 17.54 -0.08 -2.81
CA GLY A 315 16.30 0.27 -2.14
C GLY A 315 15.76 1.65 -2.49
N ARG A 316 16.43 2.42 -3.36
CA ARG A 316 15.96 3.73 -3.81
C ARG A 316 14.63 3.65 -4.53
N VAL A 317 14.42 2.63 -5.37
CA VAL A 317 13.21 2.43 -6.18
C VAL A 317 12.56 1.11 -5.84
N THR A 318 11.27 1.19 -5.51
CA THR A 318 10.36 0.04 -5.38
C THR A 318 9.49 -0.06 -6.62
N LEU A 319 9.61 -1.14 -7.37
CA LEU A 319 8.78 -1.47 -8.52
C LEU A 319 7.49 -2.15 -8.04
N ILE A 320 6.39 -1.43 -8.08
CA ILE A 320 5.08 -1.90 -7.60
C ILE A 320 4.31 -2.48 -8.79
N SER A 321 4.43 -3.79 -8.97
CA SER A 321 3.82 -4.53 -10.09
C SER A 321 2.31 -4.69 -9.91
N ARG A 322 1.53 -4.39 -10.95
CA ARG A 322 0.06 -4.42 -10.93
C ARG A 322 -0.52 -4.83 -12.29
N TYR A 323 -0.38 -6.10 -12.65
CA TYR A 323 -0.76 -6.61 -13.97
C TYR A 323 -2.19 -7.16 -14.03
N GLY A 324 -2.73 -7.62 -12.93
CA GLY A 324 -3.94 -8.43 -12.83
C GLY A 324 -3.65 -9.93 -13.02
N ALA A 325 -4.46 -10.77 -12.40
CA ALA A 325 -4.31 -12.23 -12.42
C ALA A 325 -4.20 -12.82 -13.83
N ARG A 326 -4.89 -12.22 -14.80
CA ARG A 326 -4.95 -12.71 -16.19
C ARG A 326 -3.72 -12.40 -17.02
N LYS A 327 -2.94 -11.36 -16.66
CA LYS A 327 -1.82 -10.85 -17.49
C LYS A 327 -0.45 -11.02 -16.86
N ILE A 328 -0.39 -11.30 -15.56
CA ILE A 328 0.89 -11.33 -14.84
C ILE A 328 1.87 -12.36 -15.42
N THR A 329 1.39 -13.55 -15.78
CA THR A 329 2.23 -14.64 -16.31
C THR A 329 2.84 -14.32 -17.65
N GLU A 330 2.18 -13.49 -18.47
CA GLU A 330 2.67 -13.05 -19.77
C GLU A 330 3.67 -11.90 -19.65
N LEU A 331 3.37 -10.91 -18.79
CA LEU A 331 4.06 -9.62 -18.83
C LEU A 331 5.21 -9.47 -17.83
N LEU A 332 5.04 -9.98 -16.59
CA LEU A 332 6.03 -9.80 -15.53
C LEU A 332 7.42 -10.39 -15.87
N PRO A 333 7.54 -11.58 -16.50
CA PRO A 333 8.85 -12.15 -16.81
C PRO A 333 9.74 -11.25 -17.67
N ALA A 334 9.16 -10.57 -18.67
CA ALA A 334 9.91 -9.67 -19.55
C ALA A 334 10.47 -8.46 -18.79
N HIS A 335 9.70 -7.87 -17.88
CA HIS A 335 10.16 -6.76 -17.04
C HIS A 335 11.27 -7.19 -16.07
N ILE A 336 11.11 -8.36 -15.41
CA ILE A 336 12.16 -8.91 -14.53
C ILE A 336 13.47 -9.10 -15.31
N ARG A 337 13.42 -9.72 -16.50
CA ARG A 337 14.61 -9.97 -17.32
C ARG A 337 15.28 -8.65 -17.76
N ALA A 338 14.52 -7.65 -18.18
CA ALA A 338 15.05 -6.34 -18.56
C ALA A 338 15.76 -5.66 -17.38
N VAL A 339 15.15 -5.64 -16.20
CA VAL A 339 15.78 -5.07 -15.00
C VAL A 339 17.03 -5.87 -14.59
N ARG A 340 16.98 -7.20 -14.63
CA ARG A 340 18.14 -8.04 -14.33
C ARG A 340 19.30 -7.89 -15.30
N ALA A 341 19.03 -7.57 -16.54
CA ALA A 341 20.06 -7.28 -17.56
C ALA A 341 20.64 -5.85 -17.44
N SER A 342 20.05 -5.00 -16.60
CA SER A 342 20.48 -3.62 -16.37
C SER A 342 21.38 -3.49 -15.15
N ARG A 343 21.99 -2.32 -14.94
CA ARG A 343 22.74 -1.97 -13.73
C ARG A 343 21.91 -1.94 -12.45
N HIS A 344 20.58 -1.97 -12.58
CA HIS A 344 19.63 -1.92 -11.45
C HIS A 344 19.24 -3.30 -10.91
N ALA A 345 19.83 -4.37 -11.41
CA ALA A 345 19.50 -5.76 -11.08
C ALA A 345 19.37 -6.03 -9.56
N ASP A 346 20.32 -5.52 -8.77
CA ASP A 346 20.41 -5.71 -7.33
C ASP A 346 20.00 -4.45 -6.54
N ALA A 347 19.50 -3.40 -7.22
CA ALA A 347 19.21 -2.12 -6.60
C ALA A 347 17.72 -1.91 -6.30
N VAL A 348 16.82 -2.56 -7.05
CA VAL A 348 15.38 -2.37 -6.93
C VAL A 348 14.74 -3.34 -5.96
N ILE A 349 13.62 -2.89 -5.37
CA ILE A 349 12.70 -3.74 -4.63
C ILE A 349 11.52 -4.07 -5.56
N TRP A 350 11.18 -5.33 -5.72
CA TRP A 350 9.93 -5.74 -6.35
C TRP A 350 8.84 -5.91 -5.30
N CYS A 351 7.69 -5.27 -5.53
CA CYS A 351 6.52 -5.30 -4.65
C CYS A 351 5.27 -5.63 -5.47
N CYS A 352 4.48 -6.62 -5.08
CA CYS A 352 3.25 -6.97 -5.77
C CYS A 352 2.07 -6.17 -5.25
N ASP A 353 1.35 -5.51 -6.16
CA ASP A 353 0.05 -4.87 -5.94
C ASP A 353 -1.03 -5.68 -6.66
N PRO A 354 -1.64 -6.65 -6.01
CA PRO A 354 -2.66 -7.49 -6.62
C PRO A 354 -4.05 -6.83 -6.61
N MET A 355 -4.13 -5.55 -6.27
CA MET A 355 -5.40 -4.82 -6.13
C MET A 355 -5.79 -4.12 -7.43
N HIS A 356 -4.90 -3.25 -7.95
CA HIS A 356 -5.24 -2.31 -9.03
C HIS A 356 -5.39 -2.95 -10.42
N GLY A 357 -4.91 -4.17 -10.63
CA GLY A 357 -5.11 -4.95 -11.85
C GLY A 357 -6.41 -5.77 -11.87
N ASN A 358 -7.06 -5.95 -10.72
CA ASN A 358 -8.17 -6.89 -10.52
C ASN A 358 -9.50 -6.22 -10.14
N THR A 359 -9.64 -4.92 -10.35
CA THR A 359 -10.91 -4.23 -10.13
C THR A 359 -11.85 -4.48 -11.30
N VAL A 360 -13.06 -4.98 -11.00
CA VAL A 360 -14.11 -5.30 -11.97
C VAL A 360 -15.44 -4.71 -11.54
N PRO A 361 -16.39 -4.49 -12.47
CA PRO A 361 -17.79 -4.24 -12.10
C PRO A 361 -18.39 -5.46 -11.39
N SER A 362 -19.23 -5.23 -10.37
CA SER A 362 -20.00 -6.29 -9.74
C SER A 362 -20.99 -6.90 -10.74
N PRO A 363 -21.07 -8.25 -10.87
CA PRO A 363 -22.03 -8.91 -11.76
C PRO A 363 -23.48 -8.55 -11.48
N GLY A 364 -23.87 -8.45 -10.21
CA GLY A 364 -25.24 -8.11 -9.80
C GLY A 364 -25.58 -6.61 -9.91
N ASN A 365 -24.57 -5.75 -9.86
CA ASN A 365 -24.74 -4.28 -10.00
C ASN A 365 -23.52 -3.64 -10.68
N PRO A 366 -23.50 -3.53 -12.01
CA PRO A 366 -22.35 -2.97 -12.75
C PRO A 366 -21.94 -1.53 -12.38
N ALA A 367 -22.78 -0.81 -11.68
CA ALA A 367 -22.45 0.53 -11.15
C ALA A 367 -21.53 0.45 -9.92
N VAL A 368 -21.46 -0.71 -9.25
CA VAL A 368 -20.62 -0.97 -8.11
C VAL A 368 -19.36 -1.71 -8.58
N LYS A 369 -18.20 -1.26 -8.13
CA LYS A 369 -16.93 -1.95 -8.35
C LYS A 369 -16.70 -2.99 -7.27
N THR A 370 -16.04 -4.09 -7.63
CA THR A 370 -15.56 -5.09 -6.66
C THR A 370 -14.21 -5.64 -7.11
N ARG A 371 -13.64 -6.52 -6.30
CA ARG A 371 -12.49 -7.37 -6.63
C ARG A 371 -12.82 -8.79 -6.23
N LEU A 372 -12.47 -9.73 -7.08
CA LEU A 372 -12.54 -11.15 -6.72
C LEU A 372 -11.30 -11.49 -5.90
N PHE A 373 -11.49 -11.98 -4.69
CA PHE A 373 -10.40 -12.37 -3.80
C PHE A 373 -9.51 -13.46 -4.43
N SER A 374 -10.12 -14.36 -5.21
CA SER A 374 -9.41 -15.36 -6.02
C SER A 374 -8.41 -14.75 -7.01
N ASP A 375 -8.77 -13.65 -7.67
CA ASP A 375 -7.86 -12.96 -8.60
C ASP A 375 -6.69 -12.31 -7.84
N ILE A 376 -6.96 -11.74 -6.65
CA ILE A 376 -5.92 -11.16 -5.79
C ILE A 376 -4.92 -12.24 -5.36
N VAL A 377 -5.40 -13.38 -4.87
CA VAL A 377 -4.58 -14.54 -4.48
C VAL A 377 -3.78 -15.06 -5.67
N THR A 378 -4.43 -15.20 -6.83
CA THR A 378 -3.80 -15.70 -8.05
C THR A 378 -2.65 -14.80 -8.51
N GLU A 379 -2.85 -13.48 -8.56
CA GLU A 379 -1.79 -12.55 -8.96
C GLU A 379 -0.61 -12.58 -7.98
N LEU A 380 -0.87 -12.58 -6.68
CA LEU A 380 0.18 -12.61 -5.66
C LEU A 380 0.96 -13.93 -5.69
N ALA A 381 0.29 -15.06 -5.77
CA ALA A 381 0.94 -16.37 -5.87
C ALA A 381 1.75 -16.52 -7.18
N ALA A 382 1.19 -16.06 -8.30
CA ALA A 382 1.90 -16.03 -9.57
C ALA A 382 3.14 -15.13 -9.50
N SER A 383 3.03 -13.93 -8.90
CA SER A 383 4.18 -13.04 -8.69
C SER A 383 5.30 -13.73 -7.94
N LEU A 384 4.98 -14.39 -6.82
CA LEU A 384 5.96 -15.16 -6.04
C LEU A 384 6.65 -16.24 -6.90
N ARG A 385 5.89 -17.04 -7.66
CA ARG A 385 6.45 -18.11 -8.51
C ARG A 385 7.32 -17.56 -9.63
N ILE A 386 6.85 -16.52 -10.34
CA ILE A 386 7.57 -15.93 -11.48
C ILE A 386 8.90 -15.33 -11.02
N HIS A 387 8.93 -14.59 -9.92
CA HIS A 387 10.18 -14.07 -9.37
C HIS A 387 11.19 -15.18 -9.06
N ALA A 388 10.73 -16.29 -8.49
CA ALA A 388 11.58 -17.45 -8.23
C ALA A 388 12.11 -18.08 -9.53
N ALA A 389 11.25 -18.28 -10.52
CA ALA A 389 11.61 -18.88 -11.81
C ALA A 389 12.60 -18.00 -12.60
N GLU A 390 12.43 -16.68 -12.57
CA GLU A 390 13.31 -15.72 -13.25
C GLU A 390 14.55 -15.37 -12.42
N GLY A 391 14.82 -16.05 -11.30
CA GLY A 391 15.99 -15.80 -10.43
C GLY A 391 15.98 -14.40 -9.81
N SER A 392 14.81 -13.83 -9.58
CA SER A 392 14.56 -12.57 -8.90
C SER A 392 13.87 -12.82 -7.56
N ARG A 393 13.61 -11.76 -6.80
CA ARG A 393 12.92 -11.85 -5.50
C ARG A 393 11.77 -10.88 -5.43
N LEU A 394 10.59 -11.37 -5.03
CA LEU A 394 9.53 -10.49 -4.56
C LEU A 394 9.87 -10.05 -3.14
N GLY A 395 10.13 -8.76 -2.96
CA GLY A 395 10.53 -8.14 -1.70
C GLY A 395 9.38 -7.61 -0.86
N GLY A 396 8.15 -7.57 -1.40
CA GLY A 396 7.02 -7.04 -0.65
C GLY A 396 5.67 -7.15 -1.31
N MET A 397 4.63 -6.67 -0.60
CA MET A 397 3.27 -6.55 -1.08
C MET A 397 2.69 -5.17 -0.78
N HIS A 398 1.82 -4.68 -1.69
CA HIS A 398 1.15 -3.39 -1.63
C HIS A 398 -0.36 -3.59 -1.72
N LEU A 399 -1.09 -3.33 -0.62
CA LEU A 399 -2.49 -3.71 -0.48
C LEU A 399 -3.38 -2.51 -0.16
N GLU A 400 -4.59 -2.51 -0.71
CA GLU A 400 -5.67 -1.63 -0.27
C GLU A 400 -6.58 -2.39 0.69
N LEU A 401 -6.66 -1.92 1.93
CA LEU A 401 -7.40 -2.58 2.99
C LEU A 401 -8.04 -1.58 3.96
N THR A 402 -8.99 -2.08 4.74
CA THR A 402 -9.59 -1.37 5.86
C THR A 402 -9.58 -2.26 7.10
N GLY A 403 -9.38 -1.64 8.27
CA GLY A 403 -9.50 -2.33 9.57
C GLY A 403 -10.92 -2.30 10.14
N ASP A 404 -11.89 -1.74 9.43
CA ASP A 404 -13.28 -1.68 9.89
C ASP A 404 -13.95 -3.05 9.80
N ASP A 405 -14.59 -3.46 10.87
CA ASP A 405 -15.28 -4.74 10.96
C ASP A 405 -16.43 -4.84 9.94
N GLY A 406 -16.55 -5.99 9.30
CA GLY A 406 -17.70 -6.37 8.48
C GLY A 406 -17.86 -5.57 7.18
N VAL A 407 -16.84 -4.88 6.70
CA VAL A 407 -16.85 -4.21 5.38
C VAL A 407 -16.94 -5.27 4.29
N THR A 408 -17.79 -5.00 3.27
CA THR A 408 -18.06 -5.91 2.17
C THR A 408 -17.84 -5.20 0.84
N GLU A 409 -16.57 -5.08 0.41
CA GLU A 409 -16.19 -4.41 -0.84
C GLU A 409 -15.59 -5.39 -1.87
N CYS A 410 -14.96 -6.48 -1.40
CA CYS A 410 -14.40 -7.55 -2.23
C CYS A 410 -15.18 -8.86 -2.03
N VAL A 411 -15.39 -9.60 -3.11
CA VAL A 411 -16.08 -10.89 -3.11
C VAL A 411 -15.10 -12.01 -2.79
N GLY A 412 -15.49 -12.94 -1.91
CA GLY A 412 -14.73 -14.13 -1.55
C GLY A 412 -13.92 -14.01 -0.27
N GLY A 413 -12.84 -14.80 -0.18
CA GLY A 413 -12.03 -14.97 1.03
C GLY A 413 -12.59 -16.07 1.93
N SER A 414 -11.96 -16.29 3.10
CA SER A 414 -12.36 -17.31 4.07
C SER A 414 -13.80 -17.14 4.60
N MET A 415 -14.37 -15.94 4.48
CA MET A 415 -15.77 -15.62 4.80
C MET A 415 -16.76 -16.00 3.69
N GLU A 416 -16.27 -16.38 2.50
CA GLU A 416 -17.08 -16.71 1.32
C GLU A 416 -18.10 -15.61 0.96
N LEU A 417 -17.66 -14.33 1.00
CA LEU A 417 -18.53 -13.22 0.64
C LEU A 417 -19.00 -13.33 -0.81
N SER A 418 -20.30 -13.26 -1.01
CA SER A 418 -20.92 -13.26 -2.33
C SER A 418 -21.09 -11.84 -2.88
N ASP A 419 -21.43 -11.73 -4.16
CA ASP A 419 -21.77 -10.45 -4.81
C ASP A 419 -22.96 -9.75 -4.13
N ALA A 420 -23.94 -10.53 -3.65
CA ALA A 420 -25.11 -10.02 -2.92
C ALA A 420 -24.73 -9.40 -1.56
N ASP A 421 -23.65 -9.85 -0.95
CA ASP A 421 -23.20 -9.31 0.34
C ASP A 421 -22.60 -7.91 0.22
N LEU A 422 -22.16 -7.47 -0.98
CA LEU A 422 -21.58 -6.16 -1.21
C LEU A 422 -22.50 -5.01 -0.72
N ALA A 423 -23.81 -5.16 -0.85
CA ALA A 423 -24.79 -4.16 -0.43
C ALA A 423 -24.86 -3.98 1.10
N ARG A 424 -24.30 -4.89 1.90
CA ARG A 424 -24.44 -4.88 3.37
C ARG A 424 -23.63 -3.76 4.02
N LYS A 425 -22.37 -3.56 3.61
CA LYS A 425 -21.49 -2.53 4.17
C LYS A 425 -20.41 -2.10 3.17
N TYR A 426 -20.84 -1.55 2.04
CA TYR A 426 -19.95 -0.97 1.02
C TYR A 426 -19.66 0.49 1.39
N GLN A 427 -18.41 0.83 1.70
CA GLN A 427 -18.05 2.13 2.27
C GLN A 427 -17.12 2.96 1.39
N THR A 428 -16.40 2.32 0.45
CA THR A 428 -15.40 3.05 -0.35
C THR A 428 -16.04 4.07 -1.30
N HIS A 429 -15.43 5.24 -1.39
CA HIS A 429 -15.75 6.25 -2.41
C HIS A 429 -14.89 6.13 -3.68
N CYS A 430 -13.99 5.15 -3.73
CA CYS A 430 -13.04 4.94 -4.83
C CYS A 430 -13.04 3.49 -5.30
N ASP A 431 -12.00 2.73 -4.96
CA ASP A 431 -11.87 1.34 -5.36
C ASP A 431 -12.03 0.41 -4.13
N PRO A 432 -12.54 -0.81 -4.33
CA PRO A 432 -12.82 -1.77 -3.26
C PRO A 432 -11.56 -2.12 -2.44
N ARG A 433 -11.72 -2.29 -1.13
CA ARG A 433 -10.64 -2.65 -0.20
C ARG A 433 -10.87 -4.05 0.37
N LEU A 434 -9.80 -4.73 0.72
CA LEU A 434 -9.87 -5.92 1.56
C LEU A 434 -10.39 -5.53 2.94
N ASN A 435 -11.27 -6.34 3.51
CA ASN A 435 -11.67 -6.21 4.90
C ASN A 435 -10.61 -6.83 5.83
N TYR A 436 -10.90 -6.82 7.14
CA TYR A 436 -10.01 -7.35 8.16
C TYR A 436 -9.64 -8.82 7.91
N GLU A 437 -10.63 -9.67 7.66
CA GLU A 437 -10.49 -11.11 7.49
C GLU A 437 -9.75 -11.45 6.20
N GLN A 438 -10.13 -10.86 5.08
CA GLN A 438 -9.45 -11.05 3.79
C GLN A 438 -7.99 -10.59 3.85
N SER A 439 -7.69 -9.56 4.64
CA SER A 439 -6.31 -9.10 4.84
C SER A 439 -5.48 -10.11 5.61
N LEU A 440 -6.06 -10.80 6.61
CA LEU A 440 -5.41 -11.90 7.32
C LEU A 440 -5.21 -13.11 6.41
N ASP A 441 -6.19 -13.47 5.57
CA ASP A 441 -6.05 -14.55 4.60
C ASP A 441 -4.82 -14.36 3.70
N ILE A 442 -4.59 -13.12 3.23
CA ILE A 442 -3.39 -12.78 2.44
C ILE A 442 -2.11 -12.90 3.28
N ALA A 443 -2.13 -12.46 4.54
CA ALA A 443 -0.95 -12.56 5.39
C ALA A 443 -0.57 -14.03 5.67
N PHE A 444 -1.54 -14.88 5.93
CA PHE A 444 -1.33 -16.32 6.12
C PHE A 444 -0.82 -16.99 4.85
N LEU A 445 -1.40 -16.68 3.69
CA LEU A 445 -0.93 -17.18 2.40
C LEU A 445 0.55 -16.85 2.17
N VAL A 446 0.93 -15.59 2.32
CA VAL A 446 2.31 -15.14 2.13
C VAL A 446 3.24 -15.79 3.15
N SER A 447 2.81 -15.89 4.41
CA SER A 447 3.55 -16.55 5.48
C SER A 447 3.89 -18.01 5.12
N GLU A 448 2.91 -18.80 4.67
CA GLU A 448 3.13 -20.20 4.32
C GLU A 448 4.01 -20.36 3.06
N VAL A 449 3.81 -19.54 2.04
CA VAL A 449 4.68 -19.58 0.85
C VAL A 449 6.14 -19.25 1.19
N LEU A 450 6.36 -18.22 2.02
CA LEU A 450 7.73 -17.86 2.45
C LEU A 450 8.34 -18.91 3.38
N ARG A 451 7.53 -19.52 4.24
CA ARG A 451 7.95 -20.63 5.11
C ARG A 451 8.40 -21.85 4.31
N ALA A 452 7.61 -22.28 3.36
CA ALA A 452 7.92 -23.43 2.51
C ALA A 452 9.21 -23.22 1.69
N ARG A 453 9.39 -22.01 1.14
CA ARG A 453 10.65 -21.65 0.47
C ARG A 453 11.85 -21.76 1.40
N ARG A 454 11.75 -21.23 2.62
CA ARG A 454 12.81 -21.29 3.62
C ARG A 454 13.16 -22.72 4.00
N LEU A 455 12.19 -23.63 4.04
CA LEU A 455 12.38 -25.05 4.36
C LEU A 455 12.80 -25.90 3.16
N GLY A 456 12.92 -25.33 1.97
CA GLY A 456 13.31 -26.06 0.76
C GLY A 456 12.18 -26.91 0.13
N HIS A 457 10.91 -26.62 0.49
CA HIS A 457 9.72 -27.31 -0.04
C HIS A 457 8.92 -26.35 -0.98
N PRO A 458 9.40 -26.03 -2.17
CA PRO A 458 8.84 -24.92 -2.93
C PRO A 458 7.49 -25.17 -3.61
N HIS A 459 6.96 -26.40 -3.70
CA HIS A 459 5.90 -26.69 -4.64
C HIS A 459 4.69 -27.54 -4.20
N SER A 460 4.71 -28.33 -3.12
CA SER A 460 3.65 -29.32 -2.88
C SER A 460 2.59 -28.95 -1.82
N GLU A 461 2.93 -28.20 -0.79
CA GLU A 461 1.99 -27.85 0.28
C GLU A 461 1.31 -26.48 0.03
N ASN A 462 2.00 -25.59 -0.68
CA ASN A 462 1.51 -24.24 -0.97
C ASN A 462 0.37 -24.18 -1.99
N ASP A 463 0.32 -25.15 -2.91
CA ASP A 463 -0.75 -25.22 -3.91
C ASP A 463 -2.10 -25.51 -3.25
N ALA A 464 -2.14 -26.20 -2.11
CA ALA A 464 -3.38 -26.47 -1.38
C ALA A 464 -4.00 -25.19 -0.80
N LEU A 465 -3.21 -24.34 -0.08
CA LEU A 465 -3.72 -23.10 0.50
C LEU A 465 -4.14 -22.08 -0.58
N VAL A 466 -3.30 -21.91 -1.62
CA VAL A 466 -3.63 -21.08 -2.78
C VAL A 466 -4.92 -21.59 -3.44
N HIS A 467 -5.05 -22.92 -3.59
CA HIS A 467 -6.18 -23.54 -4.23
C HIS A 467 -7.47 -23.39 -3.43
N VAL A 468 -7.40 -23.52 -2.10
CA VAL A 468 -8.55 -23.32 -1.21
C VAL A 468 -8.99 -21.86 -1.23
N LEU A 469 -8.06 -20.91 -1.07
CA LEU A 469 -8.37 -19.48 -1.07
C LEU A 469 -8.82 -18.97 -2.46
N ALA A 470 -8.34 -19.57 -3.54
CA ALA A 470 -8.77 -19.22 -4.90
C ALA A 470 -10.11 -19.86 -5.29
N ARG A 471 -10.49 -21.02 -4.73
CA ARG A 471 -11.76 -21.72 -5.02
C ARG A 471 -12.97 -21.15 -4.26
N SER A 472 -12.76 -20.53 -3.11
CA SER A 472 -13.86 -20.05 -2.25
C SER A 472 -14.76 -18.98 -2.88
N THR A 473 -14.63 -18.71 -4.20
CA THR A 473 -15.27 -17.58 -4.88
C THR A 473 -15.86 -17.86 -6.25
N ASP A 474 -15.80 -19.09 -6.77
CA ASP A 474 -16.38 -19.41 -8.08
C ASP A 474 -17.69 -20.19 -7.94
N PRO A 475 -18.87 -19.51 -7.99
CA PRO A 475 -20.16 -20.19 -7.98
C PRO A 475 -20.41 -21.06 -9.23
N ALA A 476 -19.58 -20.93 -10.27
CA ALA A 476 -19.71 -21.71 -11.51
C ALA A 476 -18.97 -23.07 -11.44
N ALA A 477 -18.17 -23.33 -10.40
CA ALA A 477 -17.42 -24.59 -10.25
C ALA A 477 -18.23 -25.74 -9.62
N GLU A 478 -19.39 -25.47 -9.00
CA GLU A 478 -20.25 -26.50 -8.41
C GLU A 478 -21.19 -27.18 -9.41
N GLY A 479 -21.13 -26.87 -10.69
CA GLY A 479 -22.03 -27.33 -11.75
C GLY A 479 -21.40 -28.17 -12.86
N LYS A 480 -20.29 -28.91 -12.62
CA LYS A 480 -19.78 -29.91 -13.57
C LYS A 480 -19.32 -31.19 -12.89
#